data_fe93e6c1721c8fdcffd10a1883060b97
#
_entry.id   fe93e6c1721c8fdcffd10a1883060b97
#
_cell.length_a   1.000
_cell.length_b   1.000
_cell.length_c   1.000
_cell.angle_alpha   90.00
_cell.angle_beta   90.00
_cell.angle_gamma   90.00
#
_symmetry.space_group_name_H-M   'P 1'
#
loop_
_entity.id
_entity.type
_entity.pdbx_description
1 polymer ?
#
loop_
_entity_poly.entity_id
_entity_poly.type
_entity_poly.pdbx_seq_one_letter_code
_entity_poly.pdbx_strand_id
1 'polypeptide(L)'
;MTDKELFDRENVFGKGRANDAYAQYFDGNSFLNPLVDAESPLHLANVTFEPGCRNHWHIHKADKGGGQILICTAGQGWYQEEGKKAVSLEPGKVIVIPANTKHWHGAKKDSWFSHISLEVPGENTSNTWLEAVSEEDYNNL
;
A
#
# COMPACT_ATOMS: atom_id res chain seq x y z
N MET A 1 -15.13 12.17 19.13
CA MET A 1 -14.84 11.34 17.93
C MET A 1 -13.59 10.54 18.19
N THR A 2 -13.62 9.22 17.98
CA THR A 2 -12.46 8.36 18.12
C THR A 2 -11.51 8.54 16.92
N ASP A 3 -10.26 8.08 17.08
CA ASP A 3 -9.29 8.12 16.00
C ASP A 3 -9.78 7.34 14.77
N LYS A 4 -10.45 6.19 15.02
CA LYS A 4 -11.02 5.39 13.94
C LYS A 4 -12.17 6.12 13.24
N GLU A 5 -13.04 6.75 13.98
CA GLU A 5 -14.16 7.53 13.41
C GLU A 5 -13.63 8.68 12.55
N LEU A 6 -12.61 9.39 13.04
CA LEU A 6 -11.97 10.45 12.29
C LEU A 6 -11.32 9.92 11.02
N PHE A 7 -10.61 8.80 11.13
CA PHE A 7 -10.01 8.15 9.96
C PHE A 7 -11.07 7.74 8.94
N ASP A 8 -12.15 7.09 9.39
CA ASP A 8 -13.23 6.67 8.48
C ASP A 8 -13.85 7.86 7.73
N ARG A 9 -13.92 9.00 8.37
CA ARG A 9 -14.41 10.24 7.75
C ARG A 9 -13.42 10.78 6.71
N GLU A 10 -12.13 10.74 7.00
CA GLU A 10 -11.08 11.19 6.08
C GLU A 10 -10.87 10.23 4.92
N ASN A 11 -11.17 8.96 5.10
CA ASN A 11 -11.02 7.92 4.08
C ASN A 11 -12.20 7.97 3.11
N VAL A 12 -12.23 9.02 2.29
CA VAL A 12 -13.39 9.38 1.45
C VAL A 12 -13.79 8.31 0.44
N PHE A 13 -12.86 7.46 0.01
CA PHE A 13 -13.16 6.36 -0.93
C PHE A 13 -13.67 5.10 -0.22
N GLY A 14 -13.51 5.02 1.10
CA GLY A 14 -13.99 3.89 1.90
C GLY A 14 -13.06 2.68 1.87
N LYS A 15 -13.22 1.83 2.88
CA LYS A 15 -12.39 0.63 3.05
C LYS A 15 -12.67 -0.45 2.00
N GLY A 16 -13.94 -0.61 1.64
CA GLY A 16 -14.32 -1.74 0.81
C GLY A 16 -14.35 -3.04 1.61
N ARG A 17 -13.93 -4.13 0.99
CA ARG A 17 -13.98 -5.48 1.57
C ARG A 17 -12.64 -5.88 2.17
N ALA A 18 -12.67 -6.85 3.09
CA ALA A 18 -11.46 -7.48 3.58
C ALA A 18 -10.61 -7.99 2.39
N ASN A 19 -9.31 -7.74 2.46
CA ASN A 19 -8.37 -8.07 1.39
C ASN A 19 -7.98 -9.55 1.45
N ASP A 20 -8.95 -10.44 1.24
CA ASP A 20 -8.75 -11.88 1.39
C ASP A 20 -7.83 -12.46 0.31
N ALA A 21 -7.90 -11.92 -0.91
CA ALA A 21 -7.13 -12.43 -2.04
C ALA A 21 -5.62 -12.32 -1.83
N TYR A 22 -5.17 -11.31 -1.11
CA TYR A 22 -3.74 -11.05 -0.85
C TYR A 22 -3.37 -11.17 0.62
N ALA A 23 -4.26 -11.67 1.47
CA ALA A 23 -4.06 -11.71 2.92
C ALA A 23 -2.76 -12.42 3.33
N GLN A 24 -2.36 -13.46 2.58
CA GLN A 24 -1.11 -14.19 2.85
C GLN A 24 0.16 -13.32 2.72
N TYR A 25 0.06 -12.19 2.05
CA TYR A 25 1.19 -11.28 1.82
C TYR A 25 1.16 -10.03 2.71
N PHE A 26 0.31 -10.05 3.73
CA PHE A 26 0.15 -8.94 4.67
C PHE A 26 0.24 -9.46 6.10
N ASP A 27 0.93 -8.72 6.95
CA ASP A 27 0.88 -8.92 8.40
C ASP A 27 -0.14 -7.94 8.96
N GLY A 28 -1.21 -8.45 9.57
CA GLY A 28 -2.34 -7.67 10.03
C GLY A 28 -3.49 -7.64 9.03
N ASN A 29 -4.51 -6.85 9.32
CA ASN A 29 -5.72 -6.79 8.52
C ASN A 29 -5.71 -5.61 7.57
N SER A 30 -6.06 -5.87 6.33
CA SER A 30 -6.18 -4.84 5.30
C SER A 30 -7.49 -4.99 4.54
N PHE A 31 -7.84 -3.93 3.80
CA PHE A 31 -9.07 -3.85 3.04
C PHE A 31 -8.75 -3.35 1.63
N LEU A 32 -9.48 -3.85 0.66
CA LEU A 32 -9.26 -3.50 -0.74
C LEU A 32 -10.57 -3.02 -1.35
N ASN A 33 -10.56 -1.83 -1.89
CA ASN A 33 -11.71 -1.24 -2.54
C ASN A 33 -11.35 -0.80 -3.97
N PRO A 34 -11.61 -1.65 -4.99
CA PRO A 34 -11.41 -1.24 -6.37
C PRO A 34 -12.28 -0.03 -6.70
N LEU A 35 -11.68 0.99 -7.31
CA LEU A 35 -12.36 2.24 -7.64
C LEU A 35 -12.85 2.31 -9.08
N VAL A 36 -12.39 1.37 -9.91
CA VAL A 36 -12.77 1.26 -11.33
C VAL A 36 -13.10 -0.19 -11.62
N ASP A 37 -13.84 -0.44 -12.69
CA ASP A 37 -14.16 -1.80 -13.09
C ASP A 37 -12.97 -2.49 -13.80
N ALA A 38 -13.11 -3.79 -14.05
CA ALA A 38 -12.03 -4.59 -14.62
C ALA A 38 -11.67 -4.19 -16.06
N GLU A 39 -12.53 -3.47 -16.74
CA GLU A 39 -12.31 -3.05 -18.13
C GLU A 39 -11.62 -1.69 -18.24
N SER A 40 -11.43 -1.01 -17.12
CA SER A 40 -10.71 0.27 -17.12
C SER A 40 -9.29 0.10 -17.65
N PRO A 41 -8.77 1.02 -18.47
CA PRO A 41 -7.41 0.95 -18.95
C PRO A 41 -6.37 1.11 -17.86
N LEU A 42 -6.74 1.74 -16.74
CA LEU A 42 -5.92 1.84 -15.55
C LEU A 42 -6.65 1.23 -14.37
N HIS A 43 -5.94 0.48 -13.54
CA HIS A 43 -6.50 -0.11 -12.34
C HIS A 43 -6.14 0.74 -11.12
N LEU A 44 -7.18 1.16 -10.41
CA LEU A 44 -7.07 1.96 -9.19
C LEU A 44 -7.81 1.24 -8.07
N ALA A 45 -7.20 1.18 -6.90
CA ALA A 45 -7.86 0.66 -5.71
C ALA A 45 -7.48 1.49 -4.50
N ASN A 46 -8.42 1.68 -3.59
CA ASN A 46 -8.13 2.25 -2.27
C ASN A 46 -7.78 1.09 -1.34
N VAL A 47 -6.58 1.10 -0.81
CA VAL A 47 -6.09 0.06 0.10
C VAL A 47 -6.02 0.66 1.50
N THR A 48 -6.68 0.01 2.45
CA THR A 48 -6.74 0.47 3.83
C THR A 48 -6.09 -0.56 4.75
N PHE A 49 -5.26 -0.08 5.67
CA PHE A 49 -4.49 -0.88 6.61
C PHE A 49 -4.89 -0.54 8.03
N GLU A 50 -5.19 -1.55 8.85
CA GLU A 50 -5.34 -1.35 10.28
C GLU A 50 -4.00 -0.94 10.91
N PRO A 51 -4.00 -0.34 12.11
CA PRO A 51 -2.74 0.01 12.79
C PRO A 51 -1.78 -1.17 12.86
N GLY A 52 -0.54 -0.96 12.46
CA GLY A 52 0.49 -1.98 12.44
C GLY A 52 0.49 -2.92 11.24
N CYS A 53 -0.54 -2.87 10.40
CA CYS A 53 -0.61 -3.72 9.21
C CYS A 53 0.35 -3.23 8.13
N ARG A 54 1.09 -4.17 7.54
CA ARG A 54 2.00 -3.88 6.43
C ARG A 54 2.03 -5.07 5.48
N ASN A 55 2.33 -4.80 4.21
CA ASN A 55 2.55 -5.89 3.27
C ASN A 55 3.99 -6.39 3.35
N HIS A 56 4.24 -7.53 2.71
CA HIS A 56 5.58 -8.09 2.60
C HIS A 56 6.40 -7.30 1.60
N TRP A 57 7.71 -7.46 1.66
CA TRP A 57 8.59 -6.99 0.60
C TRP A 57 8.10 -7.56 -0.72
N HIS A 58 8.07 -6.74 -1.76
CA HIS A 58 7.62 -7.19 -3.08
C HIS A 58 8.20 -6.32 -4.18
N ILE A 59 8.05 -6.81 -5.42
CA ILE A 59 8.57 -6.15 -6.62
C ILE A 59 7.48 -6.17 -7.68
N HIS A 60 7.23 -5.02 -8.30
CA HIS A 60 6.42 -4.92 -9.51
C HIS A 60 7.38 -5.00 -10.70
N LYS A 61 7.48 -6.17 -11.32
CA LYS A 61 8.41 -6.41 -12.42
C LYS A 61 7.82 -5.94 -13.74
N ALA A 62 8.67 -5.39 -14.58
CA ALA A 62 8.33 -5.04 -15.96
C ALA A 62 9.59 -4.97 -16.81
N ASP A 63 9.47 -5.31 -18.09
CA ASP A 63 10.57 -5.14 -19.04
C ASP A 63 10.68 -3.69 -19.49
N LYS A 64 9.55 -2.98 -19.50
CA LYS A 64 9.47 -1.57 -19.90
C LYS A 64 8.26 -0.95 -19.23
N GLY A 65 8.36 0.30 -18.76
CA GLY A 65 7.30 0.95 -18.00
C GLY A 65 7.04 0.24 -16.68
N GLY A 66 5.80 0.16 -16.27
CA GLY A 66 5.41 -0.52 -15.04
C GLY A 66 5.69 0.26 -13.78
N GLY A 67 5.60 -0.42 -12.65
CA GLY A 67 5.71 0.18 -11.32
C GLY A 67 4.34 0.50 -10.74
N GLN A 68 4.34 1.31 -9.68
CA GLN A 68 3.12 1.63 -8.96
C GLN A 68 3.19 3.06 -8.44
N ILE A 69 2.05 3.72 -8.34
CA ILE A 69 1.95 5.02 -7.71
C ILE A 69 1.03 4.89 -6.49
N LEU A 70 1.48 5.42 -5.35
CA LEU A 70 0.67 5.50 -4.13
C LEU A 70 0.26 6.95 -3.92
N ILE A 71 -1.04 7.16 -3.72
CA ILE A 71 -1.60 8.48 -3.38
C ILE A 71 -2.20 8.35 -1.99
N CYS A 72 -1.56 8.99 -1.00
CA CYS A 72 -1.98 8.86 0.40
C CYS A 72 -3.21 9.71 0.67
N THR A 73 -4.26 9.10 1.20
CA THR A 73 -5.56 9.73 1.36
C THR A 73 -5.99 9.92 2.80
N ALA A 74 -5.59 9.03 3.72
CA ALA A 74 -6.01 9.13 5.12
C ALA A 74 -5.03 8.41 6.05
N GLY A 75 -4.90 8.90 7.27
CA GLY A 75 -4.05 8.30 8.28
C GLY A 75 -2.57 8.46 8.00
N GLN A 76 -1.76 7.62 8.66
CA GLN A 76 -0.31 7.68 8.54
C GLN A 76 0.29 6.30 8.30
N GLY A 77 1.28 6.25 7.42
CA GLY A 77 1.94 5.01 7.05
C GLY A 77 3.42 5.16 6.77
N TRP A 78 3.99 4.07 6.27
CA TRP A 78 5.40 3.96 5.88
C TRP A 78 5.53 3.42 4.47
N TYR A 79 6.58 3.85 3.79
CA TYR A 79 7.08 3.28 2.54
C TYR A 79 8.59 3.10 2.67
N GLN A 80 9.10 1.95 2.25
CA GLN A 80 10.54 1.71 2.29
C GLN A 80 11.00 0.91 1.08
N GLU A 81 12.04 1.40 0.42
CA GLU A 81 12.81 0.64 -0.56
C GLU A 81 13.95 -0.08 0.15
N GLU A 82 14.30 -1.26 -0.34
CA GLU A 82 15.43 -2.02 0.19
C GLU A 82 16.70 -1.17 0.18
N GLY A 83 17.40 -1.17 1.30
CA GLY A 83 18.66 -0.44 1.46
C GLY A 83 18.50 1.06 1.74
N LYS A 84 17.27 1.55 1.86
CA LYS A 84 17.00 2.96 2.14
C LYS A 84 16.22 3.12 3.44
N LYS A 85 16.19 4.33 3.96
CA LYS A 85 15.37 4.66 5.12
C LYS A 85 13.89 4.65 4.76
N ALA A 86 13.04 4.25 5.70
CA ALA A 86 11.60 4.35 5.53
C ALA A 86 11.17 5.81 5.42
N VAL A 87 10.21 6.05 4.55
CA VAL A 87 9.62 7.37 4.31
C VAL A 87 8.26 7.41 5.01
N SER A 88 8.03 8.44 5.83
CA SER A 88 6.75 8.64 6.48
C SER A 88 5.71 9.11 5.46
N LEU A 89 4.55 8.47 5.48
CA LEU A 89 3.43 8.78 4.58
C LEU A 89 2.30 9.41 5.35
N GLU A 90 1.75 10.49 4.78
CA GLU A 90 0.60 11.20 5.33
C GLU A 90 -0.30 11.67 4.18
N PRO A 91 -1.56 12.08 4.45
CA PRO A 91 -2.46 12.51 3.38
C PRO A 91 -1.86 13.59 2.50
N GLY A 92 -2.02 13.43 1.20
CA GLY A 92 -1.47 14.34 0.20
C GLY A 92 -0.12 13.91 -0.36
N LYS A 93 0.57 12.96 0.27
CA LYS A 93 1.84 12.48 -0.24
C LYS A 93 1.63 11.51 -1.40
N VAL A 94 2.46 11.65 -2.43
CA VAL A 94 2.46 10.77 -3.61
C VAL A 94 3.83 10.12 -3.72
N ILE A 95 3.84 8.80 -3.85
CA ILE A 95 5.07 8.02 -4.05
C ILE A 95 5.01 7.37 -5.42
N VAL A 96 6.01 7.62 -6.24
CA VAL A 96 6.20 6.92 -7.50
C VAL A 96 7.20 5.81 -7.28
N ILE A 97 6.75 4.57 -7.40
CA ILE A 97 7.58 3.38 -7.19
C ILE A 97 7.98 2.86 -8.56
N PRO A 98 9.27 2.96 -8.93
CA PRO A 98 9.72 2.44 -10.22
C PRO A 98 9.53 0.92 -10.30
N ALA A 99 9.33 0.42 -11.51
CA ALA A 99 9.32 -1.02 -11.75
C ALA A 99 10.64 -1.64 -11.26
N ASN A 100 10.58 -2.90 -10.86
CA ASN A 100 11.75 -3.70 -10.45
C ASN A 100 12.40 -3.22 -9.14
N THR A 101 11.69 -2.47 -8.32
CA THR A 101 12.15 -1.97 -7.02
C THR A 101 11.57 -2.82 -5.91
N LYS A 102 12.44 -3.40 -5.08
CA LYS A 102 12.00 -4.15 -3.88
C LYS A 102 11.60 -3.15 -2.79
N HIS A 103 10.35 -3.25 -2.33
CA HIS A 103 9.79 -2.29 -1.39
C HIS A 103 8.65 -2.92 -0.59
N TRP A 104 8.20 -2.20 0.42
CA TRP A 104 6.97 -2.48 1.16
C TRP A 104 6.32 -1.17 1.58
N HIS A 105 5.05 -1.23 1.94
CA HIS A 105 4.33 -0.12 2.55
C HIS A 105 3.26 -0.64 3.51
N GLY A 106 2.78 0.24 4.38
CA GLY A 106 1.79 -0.13 5.36
C GLY A 106 1.50 0.99 6.35
N ALA A 107 0.69 0.68 7.34
CA ALA A 107 0.30 1.61 8.39
C ALA A 107 1.41 1.79 9.42
N LYS A 108 1.43 2.95 10.07
CA LYS A 108 2.20 3.10 11.29
C LYS A 108 1.53 2.30 12.42
N LYS A 109 2.31 2.00 13.43
CA LYS A 109 1.93 1.14 14.54
C LYS A 109 0.64 1.60 15.25
N ASP A 110 0.44 2.90 15.36
CA ASP A 110 -0.68 3.50 16.10
C ASP A 110 -1.69 4.21 15.19
N SER A 111 -1.65 3.99 13.89
CA SER A 111 -2.52 4.70 12.96
C SER A 111 -3.11 3.76 11.90
N TRP A 112 -4.38 3.96 11.61
CA TRP A 112 -4.96 3.49 10.36
C TRP A 112 -4.29 4.23 9.21
N PHE A 113 -4.23 3.61 8.05
CA PHE A 113 -3.63 4.22 6.87
C PHE A 113 -4.37 3.79 5.62
N SER A 114 -4.54 4.72 4.69
CA SER A 114 -5.15 4.43 3.41
C SER A 114 -4.44 5.16 2.29
N HIS A 115 -4.27 4.46 1.17
CA HIS A 115 -3.74 5.07 -0.05
C HIS A 115 -4.43 4.49 -1.28
N ILE A 116 -4.49 5.27 -2.34
CA ILE A 116 -4.85 4.76 -3.65
C ILE A 116 -3.60 4.11 -4.24
N SER A 117 -3.77 2.89 -4.73
CA SER A 117 -2.77 2.20 -5.54
C SER A 117 -3.14 2.32 -7.00
N LEU A 118 -2.21 2.83 -7.80
CA LEU A 118 -2.36 2.91 -9.25
C LEU A 118 -1.26 2.06 -9.89
N GLU A 119 -1.68 1.02 -10.62
CA GLU A 119 -0.76 0.18 -11.40
C GLU A 119 -0.36 0.92 -12.66
N VAL A 120 0.95 1.14 -12.85
CA VAL A 120 1.45 1.78 -14.07
C VAL A 120 1.54 0.74 -15.17
N PRO A 121 0.94 0.97 -16.35
CA PRO A 121 1.03 0.02 -17.46
C PRO A 121 2.46 -0.19 -17.91
N GLY A 122 2.78 -1.41 -18.32
CA GLY A 122 4.11 -1.77 -18.78
C GLY A 122 4.11 -3.04 -19.62
N GLU A 123 5.28 -3.41 -20.10
CA GLU A 123 5.47 -4.61 -20.91
C GLU A 123 5.90 -5.77 -20.02
N ASN A 124 5.25 -6.93 -20.18
CA ASN A 124 5.56 -8.18 -19.50
C ASN A 124 5.58 -7.99 -17.97
N THR A 125 4.52 -7.39 -17.43
CA THR A 125 4.42 -7.07 -16.01
C THR A 125 4.07 -8.29 -15.17
N SER A 126 4.63 -8.35 -13.97
CA SER A 126 4.30 -9.36 -12.95
C SER A 126 4.63 -8.84 -11.57
N ASN A 127 4.01 -9.43 -10.55
CA ASN A 127 4.29 -9.11 -9.16
C ASN A 127 4.99 -10.28 -8.50
N THR A 128 6.07 -10.00 -7.77
CA THR A 128 6.80 -11.01 -6.99
C THR A 128 6.71 -10.66 -5.52
N TRP A 129 6.08 -11.53 -4.74
CA TRP A 129 5.97 -11.40 -3.29
C TRP A 129 7.15 -12.11 -2.63
N LEU A 130 7.75 -11.43 -1.66
CA LEU A 130 8.97 -11.88 -1.00
C LEU A 130 8.74 -12.03 0.52
N GLU A 131 9.79 -11.88 1.32
CA GLU A 131 9.71 -12.08 2.75
C GLU A 131 8.89 -10.99 3.46
N ALA A 132 8.39 -11.31 4.63
CA ALA A 132 7.74 -10.35 5.52
C ALA A 132 8.76 -9.30 6.01
N VAL A 133 8.28 -8.11 6.34
CA VAL A 133 9.09 -7.12 7.06
C VAL A 133 9.25 -7.63 8.49
N SER A 134 10.48 -7.75 8.98
CA SER A 134 10.72 -8.27 10.31
C SER A 134 10.13 -7.37 11.39
N GLU A 135 9.68 -7.98 12.48
CA GLU A 135 9.16 -7.24 13.64
C GLU A 135 10.21 -6.26 14.17
N GLU A 136 11.47 -6.68 14.20
CA GLU A 136 12.57 -5.84 14.66
C GLU A 136 12.71 -4.58 13.79
N ASP A 137 12.78 -4.76 12.46
CA ASP A 137 12.92 -3.63 11.55
C ASP A 137 11.71 -2.69 11.61
N TYR A 138 10.52 -3.26 11.67
CA TYR A 138 9.30 -2.47 11.74
C TYR A 138 9.23 -1.68 13.05
N ASN A 139 9.55 -2.30 14.18
CA ASN A 139 9.47 -1.66 15.49
C ASN A 139 10.55 -0.58 15.71
N ASN A 140 11.58 -0.57 14.88
CA ASN A 140 12.64 0.44 14.94
C ASN A 140 12.35 1.68 14.07
N LEU A 141 11.18 1.75 13.45
CA LEU A 141 10.78 2.92 12.64
C LEU A 141 10.29 4.09 13.50
#